data_19c4f98da490f6d571a2f503d623675c
#
_entry.id   19c4f98da490f6d571a2f503d623675c
#
_cell.length_a   1.000
_cell.length_b   1.000
_cell.length_c   1.000
_cell.angle_alpha   90.00
_cell.angle_beta   90.00
_cell.angle_gamma   90.00
#
_symmetry.space_group_name_H-M   'P 1'
#
loop_
_entity.id
_entity.type
_entity.pdbx_description
1 polymer ?
#
loop_
_entity_poly.entity_id
_entity_poly.type
_entity_poly.pdbx_seq_one_letter_code
_entity_poly.pdbx_strand_id
1 'polypeptide(L)'
;MVGMRLSEMLIDQGYEVAHLSRNPDKVSSYKTFKWNVKENHIDDNAITYADYIINLAGASVAEEKWTEERKKEILQSRVDSINLLYNCLQKTEHHVKGFISASAIGIYGNSGDQLMSEESTYADDFLAQVCKAWENAAWQMRDLHLRTVIFRLGIVLSNKGGA
;
A
#
# COMPACT_ATOMS: atom_id res chain seq x y z
N MET A 1 -10.43 -4.32 -4.63
CA MET A 1 -11.54 -4.47 -3.66
C MET A 1 -11.50 -3.40 -2.59
N VAL A 2 -10.59 -3.43 -1.61
CA VAL A 2 -10.52 -2.41 -0.53
C VAL A 2 -10.42 -0.99 -1.07
N GLY A 3 -9.49 -0.73 -1.99
CA GLY A 3 -9.29 0.61 -2.56
C GLY A 3 -10.53 1.20 -3.21
N MET A 4 -11.26 0.42 -4.01
CA MET A 4 -12.50 0.91 -4.65
C MET A 4 -13.56 1.29 -3.62
N ARG A 5 -13.77 0.44 -2.61
CA ARG A 5 -14.75 0.74 -1.55
C ARG A 5 -14.35 1.97 -0.73
N LEU A 6 -13.06 2.10 -0.42
CA LEU A 6 -12.53 3.28 0.26
C LEU A 6 -12.72 4.54 -0.58
N SER A 7 -12.47 4.46 -1.89
CA SER A 7 -12.68 5.60 -2.81
C SER A 7 -14.15 6.06 -2.82
N GLU A 8 -15.10 5.13 -2.91
CA GLU A 8 -16.54 5.45 -2.82
C GLU A 8 -16.84 6.18 -1.50
N MET A 9 -16.40 5.63 -0.37
CA MET A 9 -16.66 6.21 0.95
C MET A 9 -16.04 7.61 1.12
N LEU A 10 -14.84 7.84 0.58
CA LEU A 10 -14.19 9.14 0.64
C LEU A 10 -14.93 10.18 -0.19
N ILE A 11 -15.39 9.81 -1.38
CA ILE A 11 -16.20 10.70 -2.23
C ILE A 11 -17.53 11.05 -1.56
N ASP A 12 -18.19 10.08 -0.94
CA ASP A 12 -19.42 10.30 -0.19
C ASP A 12 -19.22 11.29 0.98
N GLN A 13 -17.99 11.41 1.48
CA GLN A 13 -17.60 12.38 2.51
C GLN A 13 -17.08 13.71 1.92
N GLY A 14 -17.15 13.90 0.60
CA GLY A 14 -16.75 15.14 -0.06
C GLY A 14 -15.26 15.27 -0.38
N TYR A 15 -14.49 14.20 -0.29
CA TYR A 15 -13.08 14.21 -0.70
C TYR A 15 -12.95 13.98 -2.21
N GLU A 16 -11.98 14.63 -2.82
CA GLU A 16 -11.54 14.29 -4.17
C GLU A 16 -10.61 13.09 -4.12
N VAL A 17 -10.84 12.09 -5.00
CA VAL A 17 -10.04 10.87 -5.05
C VAL A 17 -9.43 10.70 -6.44
N ALA A 18 -8.13 10.43 -6.46
CA ALA A 18 -7.42 10.03 -7.66
C ALA A 18 -6.72 8.67 -7.45
N HIS A 19 -6.53 7.95 -8.53
CA HIS A 19 -5.85 6.65 -8.53
C HIS A 19 -4.51 6.71 -9.25
N LEU A 20 -3.54 5.95 -8.76
CA LEU A 20 -2.35 5.58 -9.50
C LEU A 20 -2.61 4.25 -10.22
N SER A 21 -2.38 4.20 -11.53
CA SER A 21 -2.60 3.01 -12.35
C SER A 21 -1.50 2.81 -13.39
N ARG A 22 -1.20 1.55 -13.67
CA ARG A 22 -0.33 1.18 -14.81
C ARG A 22 -1.00 1.45 -16.16
N ASN A 23 -2.33 1.44 -16.20
CA ASN A 23 -3.14 1.63 -17.39
C ASN A 23 -4.19 2.72 -17.12
N PRO A 24 -3.81 4.01 -17.14
CA PRO A 24 -4.74 5.11 -16.85
C PRO A 24 -5.89 5.21 -17.86
N ASP A 25 -5.68 4.76 -19.10
CA ASP A 25 -6.67 4.81 -20.19
C ASP A 25 -7.79 3.76 -20.05
N LYS A 26 -7.62 2.77 -19.18
CA LYS A 26 -8.76 1.90 -18.82
C LYS A 26 -9.78 2.74 -18.08
N VAL A 27 -11.00 2.78 -18.62
CA VAL A 27 -12.14 3.55 -18.10
C VAL A 27 -12.19 3.44 -16.58
N SER A 28 -11.87 4.55 -15.94
CA SER A 28 -11.97 4.73 -14.51
C SER A 28 -12.99 5.83 -14.26
N SER A 29 -13.85 5.64 -13.26
CA SER A 29 -14.74 6.69 -12.77
C SER A 29 -13.97 7.77 -11.98
N TYR A 30 -12.67 7.57 -11.77
CA TYR A 30 -11.80 8.41 -10.97
C TYR A 30 -10.72 9.07 -11.82
N LYS A 31 -10.28 10.25 -11.42
CA LYS A 31 -9.05 10.83 -11.95
C LYS A 31 -7.90 9.84 -11.76
N THR A 32 -7.14 9.58 -12.80
CA THR A 32 -6.12 8.56 -12.77
C THR A 32 -4.81 9.10 -13.32
N PHE A 33 -3.74 8.89 -12.59
CA PHE A 33 -2.39 9.21 -13.00
C PHE A 33 -1.61 7.94 -13.33
N LYS A 34 -0.70 8.04 -14.29
CA LYS A 34 0.14 6.91 -14.68
C LYS A 34 1.22 6.67 -13.62
N TRP A 35 1.40 5.41 -13.26
CA TRP A 35 2.60 4.95 -12.58
C TRP A 35 3.00 3.55 -13.05
N ASN A 36 4.29 3.25 -12.96
CA ASN A 36 4.82 1.92 -13.22
C ASN A 36 6.02 1.67 -12.31
N VAL A 37 5.84 0.85 -11.28
CA VAL A 37 6.89 0.54 -10.31
C VAL A 37 8.09 -0.14 -10.96
N LYS A 38 7.86 -1.02 -11.96
CA LYS A 38 8.94 -1.73 -12.67
C LYS A 38 9.80 -0.78 -13.51
N GLU A 39 9.21 0.28 -14.04
CA GLU A 39 9.88 1.30 -14.86
C GLU A 39 10.35 2.48 -13.99
N ASN A 40 10.16 2.41 -12.68
CA ASN A 40 10.46 3.49 -11.75
C ASN A 40 9.84 4.84 -12.20
N HIS A 41 8.60 4.79 -12.68
CA HIS A 41 7.89 5.94 -13.23
C HIS A 41 6.62 6.25 -12.45
N ILE A 42 6.41 7.52 -12.15
CA ILE A 42 5.18 8.10 -11.62
C ILE A 42 4.98 9.48 -12.26
N ASP A 43 3.73 9.81 -12.58
CA ASP A 43 3.36 11.14 -13.06
C ASP A 43 3.48 12.15 -11.89
N ASP A 44 4.36 13.14 -12.05
CA ASP A 44 4.62 14.15 -11.01
C ASP A 44 3.36 14.93 -10.62
N ASN A 45 2.41 15.08 -11.54
CA ASN A 45 1.11 15.71 -11.22
C ASN A 45 0.31 14.92 -10.16
N ALA A 46 0.57 13.63 -9.99
CA ALA A 46 -0.07 12.85 -8.93
C ALA A 46 0.37 13.34 -7.54
N ILE A 47 1.63 13.71 -7.40
CA ILE A 47 2.22 14.15 -6.13
C ILE A 47 1.78 15.58 -5.80
N THR A 48 1.78 16.47 -6.80
CA THR A 48 1.33 17.86 -6.61
C THR A 48 -0.18 17.97 -6.39
N TYR A 49 -0.95 16.98 -6.84
CA TYR A 49 -2.40 16.93 -6.65
C TYR A 49 -2.79 16.46 -5.22
N ALA A 50 -1.97 15.67 -4.57
CA ALA A 50 -2.37 14.94 -3.36
C ALA A 50 -2.16 15.74 -2.07
N ASP A 51 -3.18 15.82 -1.21
CA ASP A 51 -3.03 16.19 0.21
C ASP A 51 -2.64 14.98 1.08
N TYR A 52 -3.10 13.80 0.73
CA TYR A 52 -2.83 12.53 1.42
C TYR A 52 -2.59 11.42 0.42
N ILE A 53 -1.70 10.51 0.75
CA ILE A 53 -1.41 9.33 -0.06
C ILE A 53 -1.82 8.09 0.72
N ILE A 54 -2.65 7.23 0.09
CA ILE A 54 -3.06 5.94 0.66
C ILE A 54 -2.48 4.83 -0.21
N ASN A 55 -1.50 4.12 0.32
CA ASN A 55 -0.84 3.01 -0.38
C ASN A 55 -1.47 1.67 -0.02
N LEU A 56 -2.15 1.08 -1.00
CA LEU A 56 -2.75 -0.26 -0.92
C LEU A 56 -2.12 -1.21 -1.96
N ALA A 57 -0.99 -0.81 -2.56
CA ALA A 57 -0.35 -1.57 -3.60
C ALA A 57 0.32 -2.85 -3.05
N GLY A 58 0.19 -3.93 -3.79
CA GLY A 58 0.82 -5.20 -3.49
C GLY A 58 0.28 -6.32 -4.38
N ALA A 59 1.13 -7.25 -4.79
CA ALA A 59 0.70 -8.47 -5.47
C ALA A 59 -0.11 -9.36 -4.51
N SER A 60 -1.11 -10.05 -5.04
CA SER A 60 -1.92 -10.99 -4.27
C SER A 60 -1.05 -12.11 -3.68
N VAL A 61 -1.31 -12.48 -2.45
CA VAL A 61 -0.60 -13.59 -1.77
C VAL A 61 -1.29 -14.94 -1.98
N ALA A 62 -2.55 -14.94 -2.41
CA ALA A 62 -3.40 -16.12 -2.47
C ALA A 62 -3.63 -16.68 -3.90
N GLU A 63 -3.31 -15.92 -4.96
CA GLU A 63 -3.64 -16.30 -6.34
C GLU A 63 -2.77 -17.41 -6.94
N GLU A 64 -1.54 -17.56 -6.45
CA GLU A 64 -0.55 -18.48 -7.04
C GLU A 64 0.25 -19.21 -5.94
N LYS A 65 0.84 -20.35 -6.32
CA LYS A 65 1.77 -21.06 -5.44
C LYS A 65 3.02 -20.21 -5.16
N TRP A 66 3.53 -20.29 -3.95
CA TRP A 66 4.70 -19.53 -3.51
C TRP A 66 6.01 -20.17 -4.00
N THR A 67 6.35 -19.94 -5.26
CA THR A 67 7.70 -20.15 -5.77
C THR A 67 8.62 -19.03 -5.25
N GLU A 68 9.92 -19.16 -5.39
CA GLU A 68 10.87 -18.13 -4.97
C GLU A 68 10.65 -16.82 -5.77
N GLU A 69 10.33 -16.91 -7.06
CA GLU A 69 9.98 -15.78 -7.90
C GLU A 69 8.72 -15.08 -7.39
N ARG A 70 7.70 -15.87 -7.03
CA ARG A 70 6.44 -15.32 -6.51
C ARG A 70 6.63 -14.66 -5.15
N LYS A 71 7.40 -15.26 -4.25
CA LYS A 71 7.77 -14.66 -2.97
C LYS A 71 8.50 -13.33 -3.15
N LYS A 72 9.44 -13.27 -4.09
CA LYS A 72 10.15 -12.05 -4.44
C LYS A 72 9.19 -10.98 -4.96
N GLU A 73 8.25 -11.33 -5.84
CA GLU A 73 7.24 -10.40 -6.35
C GLU A 73 6.33 -9.88 -5.24
N ILE A 74 5.87 -10.76 -4.33
CA ILE A 74 5.04 -10.38 -3.19
C ILE A 74 5.75 -9.33 -2.33
N LEU A 75 7.02 -9.54 -2.03
CA LEU A 75 7.83 -8.59 -1.26
C LEU A 75 8.06 -7.29 -2.02
N GLN A 76 8.61 -7.38 -3.23
CA GLN A 76 9.03 -6.22 -4.00
C GLN A 76 7.87 -5.33 -4.41
N SER A 77 6.71 -5.89 -4.80
CA SER A 77 5.54 -5.08 -5.17
C SER A 77 5.10 -4.12 -4.07
N ARG A 78 5.38 -4.43 -2.81
CA ARG A 78 5.06 -3.60 -1.64
C ARG A 78 6.17 -2.58 -1.35
N VAL A 79 7.39 -3.05 -1.25
CA VAL A 79 8.55 -2.21 -0.91
C VAL A 79 8.84 -1.21 -2.03
N ASP A 80 8.90 -1.67 -3.29
CA ASP A 80 9.28 -0.83 -4.41
C ASP A 80 8.20 0.23 -4.72
N SER A 81 6.92 -0.09 -4.48
CA SER A 81 5.84 0.89 -4.63
C SER A 81 5.98 2.07 -3.67
N ILE A 82 6.38 1.81 -2.44
CA ILE A 82 6.60 2.86 -1.44
C ILE A 82 7.89 3.62 -1.74
N ASN A 83 8.97 2.91 -2.11
CA ASN A 83 10.23 3.55 -2.47
C ASN A 83 10.07 4.50 -3.66
N LEU A 84 9.26 4.12 -4.65
CA LEU A 84 8.95 5.00 -5.78
C LEU A 84 8.24 6.28 -5.33
N LEU A 85 7.22 6.16 -4.47
CA LEU A 85 6.52 7.30 -3.89
C LEU A 85 7.46 8.18 -3.06
N TYR A 86 8.30 7.57 -2.21
CA TYR A 86 9.28 8.27 -1.38
C TYR A 86 10.24 9.09 -2.25
N ASN A 87 10.83 8.46 -3.27
CA ASN A 87 11.78 9.11 -4.16
C ASN A 87 11.14 10.25 -4.95
N CYS A 88 9.87 10.12 -5.33
CA CYS A 88 9.14 11.16 -6.03
C CYS A 88 8.83 12.33 -5.10
N LEU A 89 8.31 12.06 -3.90
CA LEU A 89 8.06 13.08 -2.87
C LEU A 89 9.33 13.86 -2.50
N GLN A 90 10.47 13.18 -2.41
CA GLN A 90 11.75 13.83 -2.09
C GLN A 90 12.20 14.83 -3.16
N LYS A 91 11.81 14.63 -4.42
CA LYS A 91 12.28 15.41 -5.57
C LYS A 91 11.27 16.44 -6.06
N THR A 92 10.00 16.26 -5.76
CA THR A 92 8.90 17.08 -6.25
C THR A 92 8.42 18.01 -5.14
N GLU A 93 8.23 19.29 -5.42
CA GLU A 93 7.56 20.18 -4.50
C GLU A 93 6.11 19.73 -4.30
N HIS A 94 5.68 19.60 -3.06
CA HIS A 94 4.37 19.06 -2.74
C HIS A 94 3.78 19.62 -1.45
N HIS A 95 2.49 19.42 -1.26
CA HIS A 95 1.75 19.80 -0.06
C HIS A 95 1.14 18.61 0.68
N VAL A 96 1.65 17.41 0.40
CA VAL A 96 1.21 16.16 1.06
C VAL A 96 1.41 16.28 2.57
N LYS A 97 0.35 16.01 3.33
CA LYS A 97 0.29 16.13 4.81
C LYS A 97 0.46 14.79 5.50
N GLY A 98 0.15 13.70 4.81
CA GLY A 98 0.22 12.38 5.43
C GLY A 98 0.26 11.23 4.44
N PHE A 99 0.85 10.14 4.91
CA PHE A 99 0.98 8.88 4.21
C PHE A 99 0.33 7.77 5.01
N ILE A 100 -0.57 7.04 4.39
CA ILE A 100 -1.29 5.92 5.00
C ILE A 100 -0.90 4.66 4.22
N SER A 101 -0.38 3.65 4.90
CA SER A 101 -0.04 2.37 4.27
C SER A 101 -0.87 1.24 4.85
N ALA A 102 -1.29 0.34 3.98
CA ALA A 102 -1.69 -0.98 4.44
C ALA A 102 -0.46 -1.76 4.92
N SER A 103 -0.69 -2.65 5.84
CA SER A 103 0.12 -3.80 6.26
C SER A 103 -0.85 -4.95 6.54
N ALA A 104 -0.41 -6.01 7.20
CA ALA A 104 -1.28 -7.14 7.49
C ALA A 104 -0.98 -7.79 8.84
N ILE A 105 -2.01 -8.42 9.44
CA ILE A 105 -1.86 -9.23 10.66
C ILE A 105 -0.90 -10.41 10.47
N GLY A 106 -0.55 -10.78 9.23
CA GLY A 106 0.49 -11.76 8.92
C GLY A 106 1.85 -11.49 9.57
N ILE A 107 2.08 -10.26 10.07
CA ILE A 107 3.29 -9.93 10.84
C ILE A 107 3.42 -10.73 12.15
N TYR A 108 2.29 -11.21 12.67
CA TYR A 108 2.24 -11.99 13.93
C TYR A 108 2.36 -13.50 13.71
N GLY A 109 2.29 -13.98 12.44
CA GLY A 109 2.32 -15.40 12.11
C GLY A 109 1.13 -16.16 12.72
N ASN A 110 1.37 -17.43 13.05
CA ASN A 110 0.37 -18.27 13.73
C ASN A 110 0.55 -18.17 15.26
N SER A 111 -0.31 -17.41 15.89
CA SER A 111 -0.30 -17.17 17.35
C SER A 111 -1.40 -17.93 18.10
N GLY A 112 -2.08 -18.89 17.46
CA GLY A 112 -3.21 -19.62 18.04
C GLY A 112 -4.31 -18.65 18.49
N ASP A 113 -4.79 -18.82 19.73
CA ASP A 113 -5.89 -18.02 20.30
C ASP A 113 -5.38 -16.76 21.05
N GLN A 114 -4.11 -16.39 20.90
CA GLN A 114 -3.56 -15.22 21.57
C GLN A 114 -4.09 -13.94 20.94
N LEU A 115 -4.51 -13.01 21.80
CA LEU A 115 -4.82 -11.65 21.36
C LEU A 115 -3.52 -10.91 21.07
N MET A 116 -3.41 -10.40 19.84
CA MET A 116 -2.24 -9.65 19.39
C MET A 116 -2.56 -8.16 19.38
N SER A 117 -1.60 -7.37 19.81
CA SER A 117 -1.60 -5.90 19.76
C SER A 117 -0.44 -5.41 18.90
N GLU A 118 -0.36 -4.11 18.67
CA GLU A 118 0.73 -3.48 17.93
C GLU A 118 2.11 -3.70 18.59
N GLU A 119 2.14 -3.92 19.89
CA GLU A 119 3.35 -4.17 20.70
C GLU A 119 3.75 -5.65 20.77
N SER A 120 2.92 -6.54 20.23
CA SER A 120 3.19 -7.99 20.25
C SER A 120 4.41 -8.35 19.40
N THR A 121 5.11 -9.39 19.81
CA THR A 121 6.29 -9.92 19.10
C THR A 121 5.92 -10.38 17.68
N TYR A 122 6.74 -10.03 16.72
CA TYR A 122 6.57 -10.43 15.33
C TYR A 122 7.11 -11.84 15.08
N ALA A 123 6.42 -12.59 14.24
CA ALA A 123 6.87 -13.88 13.77
C ALA A 123 8.08 -13.79 12.80
N ASP A 124 8.64 -14.96 12.42
CA ASP A 124 9.79 -15.05 11.53
C ASP A 124 9.49 -15.76 10.20
N ASP A 125 8.21 -16.10 9.97
CA ASP A 125 7.80 -16.71 8.71
C ASP A 125 7.87 -15.71 7.53
N PHE A 126 7.68 -16.24 6.32
CA PHE A 126 7.77 -15.43 5.11
C PHE A 126 6.81 -14.22 5.11
N LEU A 127 5.56 -14.40 5.55
CA LEU A 127 4.59 -13.29 5.56
C LEU A 127 4.97 -12.23 6.60
N ALA A 128 5.48 -12.64 7.75
CA ALA A 128 5.98 -11.72 8.76
C ALA A 128 7.17 -10.91 8.23
N GLN A 129 8.09 -11.55 7.51
CA GLN A 129 9.22 -10.87 6.87
C GLN A 129 8.75 -9.86 5.81
N VAL A 130 7.76 -10.22 4.99
CA VAL A 130 7.15 -9.30 4.03
C VAL A 130 6.53 -8.09 4.73
N CYS A 131 5.75 -8.32 5.79
CA CYS A 131 5.11 -7.22 6.54
C CYS A 131 6.16 -6.31 7.20
N LYS A 132 7.20 -6.88 7.82
CA LYS A 132 8.32 -6.10 8.41
C LYS A 132 8.99 -5.20 7.38
N ALA A 133 9.33 -5.74 6.20
CA ALA A 133 9.96 -4.97 5.14
C ALA A 133 9.02 -3.88 4.59
N TRP A 134 7.73 -4.20 4.46
CA TRP A 134 6.71 -3.27 4.00
C TRP A 134 6.52 -2.10 4.98
N GLU A 135 6.39 -2.39 6.28
CA GLU A 135 6.27 -1.36 7.31
C GLU A 135 7.53 -0.51 7.43
N ASN A 136 8.72 -1.12 7.33
CA ASN A 136 9.98 -0.39 7.33
C ASN A 136 10.06 0.61 6.15
N ALA A 137 9.64 0.19 4.95
CA ALA A 137 9.57 1.09 3.81
C ALA A 137 8.56 2.23 4.05
N ALA A 138 7.41 1.94 4.66
CA ALA A 138 6.41 2.96 4.96
C ALA A 138 6.89 3.98 6.02
N TRP A 139 7.64 3.53 7.02
CA TRP A 139 8.17 4.41 8.06
C TRP A 139 9.19 5.42 7.54
N GLN A 140 9.87 5.18 6.42
CA GLN A 140 10.76 6.17 5.79
C GLN A 140 10.06 7.48 5.42
N MET A 141 8.74 7.47 5.21
CA MET A 141 7.98 8.69 4.94
C MET A 141 8.07 9.74 6.05
N ARG A 142 8.43 9.33 7.27
CA ARG A 142 8.70 10.24 8.39
C ARG A 142 9.92 11.13 8.16
N ASP A 143 10.89 10.66 7.39
CA ASP A 143 12.09 11.42 7.03
C ASP A 143 11.74 12.65 6.15
N LEU A 144 10.57 12.57 5.49
CA LEU A 144 9.96 13.68 4.75
C LEU A 144 8.98 14.52 5.60
N HIS A 145 9.01 14.35 6.92
CA HIS A 145 8.10 15.01 7.87
C HIS A 145 6.61 14.72 7.65
N LEU A 146 6.27 13.63 6.96
CA LEU A 146 4.89 13.22 6.75
C LEU A 146 4.34 12.47 7.97
N ARG A 147 3.11 12.82 8.37
CA ARG A 147 2.36 11.98 9.31
C ARG A 147 2.12 10.60 8.66
N THR A 148 2.75 9.58 9.20
CA THR A 148 2.67 8.22 8.67
C THR A 148 1.81 7.35 9.57
N VAL A 149 0.84 6.64 8.96
CA VAL A 149 -0.05 5.68 9.64
C VAL A 149 0.00 4.36 8.89
N ILE A 150 0.10 3.25 9.63
CA ILE A 150 0.11 1.90 9.06
C ILE A 150 -1.06 1.12 9.65
N PHE A 151 -1.88 0.51 8.78
CA PHE A 151 -2.98 -0.35 9.19
C PHE A 151 -2.64 -1.82 8.92
N ARG A 152 -2.51 -2.63 9.97
CA ARG A 152 -2.38 -4.09 9.88
C ARG A 152 -3.74 -4.70 9.63
N LEU A 153 -4.07 -4.89 8.36
CA LEU A 153 -5.36 -5.41 7.93
C LEU A 153 -5.49 -6.90 8.25
N GLY A 154 -6.64 -7.29 8.77
CA GLY A 154 -7.05 -8.68 8.89
C GLY A 154 -7.52 -9.26 7.56
N ILE A 155 -8.11 -10.45 7.60
CA ILE A 155 -8.73 -11.07 6.43
C ILE A 155 -9.94 -10.26 6.01
N VAL A 156 -9.93 -9.77 4.77
CA VAL A 156 -11.05 -9.01 4.21
C VAL A 156 -11.96 -9.94 3.45
N LEU A 157 -13.18 -10.08 3.93
CA LEU A 157 -14.22 -10.89 3.29
C LEU A 157 -15.10 -10.02 2.40
N SER A 158 -15.41 -10.50 1.20
CA SER A 158 -16.26 -9.81 0.23
C SER A 158 -16.90 -10.80 -0.74
N ASN A 159 -18.11 -10.50 -1.18
CA ASN A 159 -18.77 -11.22 -2.27
C ASN A 159 -18.19 -10.91 -3.67
N LYS A 160 -17.24 -9.98 -3.76
CA LYS A 160 -16.55 -9.57 -5.01
C LYS A 160 -15.12 -10.10 -5.11
N GLY A 161 -14.70 -10.97 -4.21
CA GLY A 161 -13.34 -11.52 -4.11
C GLY A 161 -12.74 -11.26 -2.73
N GLY A 162 -11.53 -11.71 -2.53
CA GLY A 162 -10.82 -11.67 -1.26
C GLY A 162 -10.25 -13.04 -0.93
N ALA A 163 -9.91 -13.29 0.32
CA ALA A 163 -9.42 -14.59 0.79
C ALA A 163 -10.53 -15.62 0.81
#